data_f0c24cffe32c03ced57df38244be9486
#
_entry.id   f0c24cffe32c03ced57df38244be9486
#
_cell.length_a   1.000
_cell.length_b   1.000
_cell.length_c   1.000
_cell.angle_alpha   90.00
_cell.angle_beta   90.00
_cell.angle_gamma   90.00
#
_symmetry.space_group_name_H-M   'P 1'
#
loop_
_entity.id
_entity.type
_entity.pdbx_description
1 polymer ?
#
loop_
_entity_poly.entity_id
_entity_poly.type
_entity_poly.pdbx_seq_one_letter_code
_entity_poly.pdbx_strand_id
1 'polypeptide(L)'
;MRNKFITFIVAGLLIISLAACGENRTSDNRGSDTNQDDRKTEDTIQDAVEEGKSDGNESTENSSDEQSKDLTFADLAKYSFEFCSGAGGWSTDFEIEKDGSFSGSYHDSEMGSTGDGYENGTMYICVFSGEFTELTKINDHTYQMKMKNLTCDGTPGTEEIIDGIKYISVSEVYGLEGTDTFKVYLPGTPVNDLSEEVYFWVQWANEDSGEGTQDTLTIPIIVNEEMKYGIYSFERSTPYEEARGIFTSCKVSYDAASEELKKATIQSRMDDCAMQMYDVSDSCLNKIWNLVKYNTSEEKFNEILAEQRKWIADKEAAGNEILEQNDGSSAQMDSCLIMAELTMERCEKLIGYLNEPVTCP
;
A
#
# COMPACT_ATOMS: atom_id res chain seq x y z
N MET A 1 -14.10 -3.80 26.22
CA MET A 1 -12.87 -3.61 25.45
C MET A 1 -12.71 -4.64 24.31
N ARG A 2 -13.34 -5.82 24.36
CA ARG A 2 -13.23 -6.90 23.35
C ARG A 2 -13.82 -6.57 21.98
N ASN A 3 -14.92 -5.84 21.90
CA ASN A 3 -15.59 -5.56 20.61
C ASN A 3 -14.94 -4.46 19.75
N LYS A 4 -13.97 -3.71 20.29
CA LYS A 4 -13.30 -2.65 19.50
C LYS A 4 -12.15 -3.17 18.61
N PHE A 5 -11.55 -4.30 18.99
CA PHE A 5 -10.42 -4.87 18.25
C PHE A 5 -10.85 -5.52 16.91
N ILE A 6 -11.93 -6.30 16.93
CA ILE A 6 -12.41 -6.97 15.71
C ILE A 6 -12.93 -5.97 14.67
N THR A 7 -13.54 -4.87 15.13
CA THR A 7 -13.99 -3.79 14.22
C THR A 7 -12.83 -3.11 13.48
N PHE A 8 -11.64 -3.03 14.09
CA PHE A 8 -10.45 -2.48 13.44
C PHE A 8 -9.86 -3.44 12.40
N ILE A 9 -9.88 -4.75 12.66
CA ILE A 9 -9.37 -5.77 11.72
C ILE A 9 -10.22 -5.82 10.46
N VAL A 10 -11.55 -5.78 10.59
CA VAL A 10 -12.47 -5.78 9.45
C VAL A 10 -12.34 -4.51 8.60
N ALA A 11 -12.09 -3.35 9.22
CA ALA A 11 -11.85 -2.10 8.49
C ALA A 11 -10.50 -2.10 7.73
N GLY A 12 -9.47 -2.74 8.27
CA GLY A 12 -8.17 -2.89 7.62
C GLY A 12 -8.21 -3.84 6.42
N LEU A 13 -8.89 -4.97 6.55
CA LEU A 13 -9.03 -5.97 5.49
C LEU A 13 -9.88 -5.49 4.29
N LEU A 14 -10.85 -4.60 4.51
CA LEU A 14 -11.68 -4.01 3.45
C LEU A 14 -10.93 -2.98 2.57
N ILE A 15 -9.83 -2.42 3.02
CA ILE A 15 -9.07 -1.43 2.25
C ILE A 15 -8.15 -2.12 1.22
N ILE A 16 -7.67 -3.33 1.48
CA ILE A 16 -6.76 -4.07 0.59
C ILE A 16 -7.50 -4.71 -0.60
N SER A 17 -8.79 -5.03 -0.47
CA SER A 17 -9.56 -5.72 -1.52
C SER A 17 -10.11 -4.84 -2.65
N LEU A 18 -9.89 -3.53 -2.65
CA LEU A 18 -10.38 -2.60 -3.68
C LEU A 18 -9.37 -2.24 -4.78
N ALA A 19 -8.15 -2.76 -4.74
CA ALA A 19 -7.11 -2.47 -5.74
C ALA A 19 -7.06 -3.46 -6.93
N ALA A 20 -7.91 -4.49 -6.98
CA ALA A 20 -7.89 -5.51 -8.03
C ALA A 20 -9.21 -5.64 -8.79
N CYS A 21 -9.66 -4.59 -9.48
CA CYS A 21 -10.66 -4.69 -10.56
C CYS A 21 -10.15 -3.98 -11.81
N GLY A 22 -9.33 -4.69 -12.58
CA GLY A 22 -8.97 -4.37 -13.95
C GLY A 22 -10.07 -4.81 -14.92
N GLU A 23 -10.33 -3.97 -15.88
CA GLU A 23 -11.42 -4.03 -16.87
C GLU A 23 -11.42 -5.31 -17.71
N ASN A 24 -12.59 -5.94 -17.77
CA ASN A 24 -12.93 -7.01 -18.72
C ASN A 24 -13.32 -6.39 -20.06
N ARG A 25 -12.46 -6.47 -21.09
CA ARG A 25 -12.83 -6.23 -22.48
C ARG A 25 -13.16 -7.55 -23.16
N THR A 26 -14.42 -7.76 -23.42
CA THR A 26 -14.91 -8.74 -24.40
C THR A 26 -14.51 -8.35 -25.80
N SER A 27 -13.84 -9.24 -26.53
CA SER A 27 -13.72 -9.16 -27.99
C SER A 27 -14.31 -10.39 -28.63
N ASP A 28 -15.34 -10.17 -29.42
CA ASP A 28 -15.98 -11.13 -30.29
C ASP A 28 -15.13 -11.55 -31.47
N ASN A 29 -15.29 -12.80 -31.81
CA ASN A 29 -14.65 -13.65 -32.77
C ASN A 29 -15.20 -13.46 -34.20
N ARG A 30 -14.32 -13.46 -35.23
CA ARG A 30 -14.49 -14.01 -36.58
C ARG A 30 -13.22 -13.77 -37.39
N GLY A 31 -12.42 -14.73 -37.75
CA GLY A 31 -12.60 -15.77 -38.72
C GLY A 31 -11.88 -15.47 -40.03
N SER A 32 -11.00 -16.39 -40.43
CA SER A 32 -10.69 -16.77 -41.85
C SER A 32 -9.35 -16.33 -42.44
N ASP A 33 -8.49 -17.32 -42.53
CA ASP A 33 -7.73 -17.86 -43.69
C ASP A 33 -6.64 -17.09 -44.42
N THR A 34 -5.52 -17.83 -44.47
CA THR A 34 -4.65 -18.27 -45.59
C THR A 34 -3.46 -17.42 -46.07
N ASN A 35 -2.36 -18.22 -46.10
CA ASN A 35 -1.22 -18.29 -47.07
C ASN A 35 0.00 -17.37 -46.92
N GLN A 36 1.10 -18.02 -46.52
CA GLN A 36 2.30 -18.39 -47.31
C GLN A 36 2.89 -17.30 -48.23
N ASP A 37 4.14 -16.90 -48.02
CA ASP A 37 5.31 -17.36 -48.78
C ASP A 37 6.63 -16.66 -48.40
N ASP A 38 7.65 -17.47 -48.41
CA ASP A 38 9.08 -17.29 -48.41
C ASP A 38 9.70 -15.98 -48.94
N ARG A 39 10.84 -15.56 -48.32
CA ARG A 39 12.16 -15.56 -48.93
C ARG A 39 13.27 -15.00 -48.04
N LYS A 40 14.33 -15.84 -47.98
CA LYS A 40 15.70 -15.52 -47.59
C LYS A 40 16.30 -14.36 -48.38
N THR A 41 17.24 -13.63 -47.78
CA THR A 41 18.61 -13.48 -48.34
C THR A 41 19.58 -12.97 -47.27
N GLU A 42 20.67 -13.68 -47.15
CA GLU A 42 21.95 -13.34 -46.52
C GLU A 42 22.60 -12.17 -47.29
N ASP A 43 23.38 -11.34 -46.59
CA ASP A 43 24.74 -11.05 -47.05
C ASP A 43 25.59 -10.37 -45.95
N THR A 44 26.73 -10.99 -45.78
CA THR A 44 27.93 -10.64 -45.05
C THR A 44 28.66 -9.47 -45.74
N ILE A 45 29.45 -8.64 -45.02
CA ILE A 45 30.84 -8.27 -45.39
C ILE A 45 31.55 -7.58 -44.19
N GLN A 46 32.80 -7.98 -44.04
CA GLN A 46 33.86 -7.71 -43.09
C GLN A 46 34.58 -6.35 -43.24
N ASP A 47 35.30 -6.07 -42.16
CA ASP A 47 36.63 -5.43 -42.01
C ASP A 47 36.84 -3.94 -42.27
N ALA A 48 37.37 -3.26 -41.26
CA ALA A 48 38.76 -2.78 -41.23
C ALA A 48 39.16 -2.07 -39.94
N VAL A 49 40.34 -2.44 -39.46
CA VAL A 49 41.13 -1.92 -38.33
C VAL A 49 41.76 -0.58 -38.71
N GLU A 50 41.89 0.36 -37.76
CA GLU A 50 43.15 1.16 -37.68
C GLU A 50 43.32 1.75 -36.27
N GLU A 51 44.57 1.62 -35.81
CA GLU A 51 45.11 2.10 -34.52
C GLU A 51 45.38 3.62 -34.53
N GLY A 52 45.27 4.24 -33.38
CA GLY A 52 45.80 5.58 -33.13
C GLY A 52 46.00 5.84 -31.62
N LYS A 53 47.26 5.78 -31.20
CA LYS A 53 47.77 6.12 -29.87
C LYS A 53 47.67 7.62 -29.57
N SER A 54 47.46 7.98 -28.32
CA SER A 54 48.32 8.76 -27.44
C SER A 54 47.64 9.78 -26.56
N ASP A 55 48.03 9.70 -25.32
CA ASP A 55 48.29 10.71 -24.30
C ASP A 55 47.18 11.07 -23.28
N GLY A 56 47.60 10.74 -22.11
CA GLY A 56 47.26 10.93 -20.75
C GLY A 56 46.56 12.25 -20.35
N ASN A 57 45.58 12.05 -19.47
CA ASN A 57 45.33 13.01 -18.39
C ASN A 57 44.86 12.24 -17.17
N GLU A 58 45.66 12.36 -16.09
CA GLU A 58 45.31 11.96 -14.74
C GLU A 58 44.01 12.69 -14.33
N SER A 59 42.95 11.98 -14.18
CA SER A 59 41.82 12.41 -13.38
C SER A 59 41.65 11.45 -12.22
N THR A 60 41.92 12.00 -11.07
CA THR A 60 41.74 11.50 -9.71
C THR A 60 40.46 10.67 -9.63
N GLU A 61 40.64 9.37 -9.44
CA GLU A 61 39.58 8.47 -8.95
C GLU A 61 39.22 8.90 -7.52
N ASN A 62 38.12 9.61 -7.38
CA ASN A 62 37.38 9.62 -6.13
C ASN A 62 36.61 8.30 -6.05
N SER A 63 37.31 7.26 -5.63
CA SER A 63 36.63 6.07 -5.08
C SER A 63 36.03 6.51 -3.75
N SER A 64 34.75 6.89 -3.77
CA SER A 64 33.93 6.83 -2.56
C SER A 64 33.84 5.36 -2.18
N ASP A 65 34.65 4.94 -1.22
CA ASP A 65 34.42 3.76 -0.40
C ASP A 65 33.06 3.95 0.30
N GLU A 66 31.95 3.62 -0.37
CA GLU A 66 30.73 3.22 0.30
C GLU A 66 31.05 1.86 0.96
N GLN A 67 31.56 1.91 2.18
CA GLN A 67 31.55 0.75 3.07
C GLN A 67 30.10 0.26 3.09
N SER A 68 29.85 -0.93 2.53
CA SER A 68 28.55 -1.57 2.59
C SER A 68 28.12 -1.69 4.05
N LYS A 69 27.23 -0.83 4.46
CA LYS A 69 26.68 -0.84 5.81
C LYS A 69 25.94 -2.15 6.00
N ASP A 70 26.23 -2.89 7.06
CA ASP A 70 25.50 -4.12 7.38
C ASP A 70 24.00 -3.81 7.55
N LEU A 71 23.15 -4.75 7.08
CA LEU A 71 21.70 -4.68 7.20
C LEU A 71 21.27 -4.60 8.67
N THR A 72 20.33 -3.73 8.95
CA THR A 72 19.71 -3.56 10.27
C THR A 72 18.19 -3.75 10.19
N PHE A 73 17.53 -4.01 11.32
CA PHE A 73 16.08 -4.00 11.38
C PHE A 73 15.48 -2.63 11.00
N ALA A 74 16.20 -1.54 11.21
CA ALA A 74 15.76 -0.22 10.74
C ALA A 74 15.72 -0.10 9.20
N ASP A 75 16.49 -0.92 8.49
CA ASP A 75 16.41 -0.99 7.02
C ASP A 75 15.22 -1.85 6.58
N LEU A 76 14.93 -2.95 7.28
CA LEU A 76 13.73 -3.77 7.04
C LEU A 76 12.43 -3.04 7.42
N ALA A 77 12.47 -2.16 8.42
CA ALA A 77 11.32 -1.35 8.85
C ALA A 77 10.80 -0.38 7.77
N LYS A 78 11.51 -0.23 6.66
CA LYS A 78 11.06 0.56 5.49
C LYS A 78 10.08 -0.22 4.60
N TYR A 79 9.87 -1.51 4.88
CA TYR A 79 9.08 -2.41 4.05
C TYR A 79 7.93 -3.02 4.85
N SER A 80 6.81 -3.26 4.16
CA SER A 80 5.77 -4.19 4.56
C SER A 80 6.03 -5.52 3.85
N PHE A 81 5.77 -6.63 4.53
CA PHE A 81 5.99 -7.98 4.02
C PHE A 81 4.68 -8.70 3.83
N GLU A 82 4.53 -9.41 2.71
CA GLU A 82 3.32 -10.13 2.37
C GLU A 82 3.64 -11.53 1.83
N PHE A 83 2.83 -12.51 2.24
CA PHE A 83 2.79 -13.86 1.70
C PHE A 83 1.35 -14.23 1.41
N CYS A 84 0.99 -14.38 0.14
CA CYS A 84 -0.42 -14.55 -0.24
C CYS A 84 -0.64 -15.49 -1.43
N SER A 85 -1.91 -15.83 -1.65
CA SER A 85 -2.35 -16.65 -2.80
C SER A 85 -2.29 -15.92 -4.14
N GLY A 86 -2.07 -14.60 -4.15
CA GLY A 86 -2.17 -13.75 -5.35
C GLY A 86 -3.61 -13.48 -5.83
N ALA A 87 -4.59 -14.26 -5.36
CA ALA A 87 -6.01 -14.15 -5.75
C ALA A 87 -6.90 -13.63 -4.60
N GLY A 88 -6.31 -13.21 -3.48
CA GLY A 88 -7.03 -12.66 -2.32
C GLY A 88 -7.75 -13.72 -1.46
N GLY A 89 -7.50 -15.02 -1.69
CA GLY A 89 -8.11 -16.09 -0.89
C GLY A 89 -7.55 -16.13 0.54
N TRP A 90 -6.23 -15.99 0.67
CA TRP A 90 -5.54 -15.89 1.93
C TRP A 90 -4.31 -14.98 1.82
N SER A 91 -3.93 -14.38 2.93
CA SER A 91 -2.74 -13.54 3.04
C SER A 91 -2.22 -13.51 4.48
N THR A 92 -0.90 -13.39 4.60
CA THR A 92 -0.16 -13.04 5.81
C THR A 92 0.59 -11.75 5.53
N ASP A 93 0.22 -10.70 6.26
CA ASP A 93 0.79 -9.36 6.12
C ASP A 93 1.42 -8.94 7.43
N PHE A 94 2.65 -8.44 7.41
CA PHE A 94 3.29 -7.96 8.62
C PHE A 94 4.34 -6.88 8.35
N GLU A 95 4.66 -6.14 9.40
CA GLU A 95 5.67 -5.10 9.42
C GLU A 95 6.67 -5.37 10.53
N ILE A 96 7.95 -5.08 10.24
CA ILE A 96 9.05 -5.19 11.20
C ILE A 96 9.40 -3.78 11.66
N GLU A 97 9.52 -3.60 12.97
CA GLU A 97 9.95 -2.33 13.56
C GLU A 97 11.48 -2.25 13.68
N LYS A 98 12.01 -1.04 13.97
CA LYS A 98 13.45 -0.78 14.03
C LYS A 98 14.19 -1.59 15.09
N ASP A 99 13.49 -2.08 16.09
CA ASP A 99 14.04 -2.91 17.18
C ASP A 99 13.94 -4.43 16.89
N GLY A 100 13.30 -4.81 15.75
CA GLY A 100 13.09 -6.19 15.36
C GLY A 100 11.76 -6.78 15.81
N SER A 101 10.97 -6.06 16.62
CA SER A 101 9.58 -6.45 16.88
C SER A 101 8.78 -6.42 15.58
N PHE A 102 7.79 -7.30 15.46
CA PHE A 102 6.90 -7.31 14.30
C PHE A 102 5.46 -7.56 14.74
N SER A 103 4.54 -7.07 13.93
CA SER A 103 3.12 -7.33 14.07
C SER A 103 2.46 -7.46 12.70
N GLY A 104 1.36 -8.20 12.66
CA GLY A 104 0.69 -8.47 11.40
C GLY A 104 -0.67 -9.13 11.57
N SER A 105 -1.24 -9.49 10.43
CA SER A 105 -2.50 -10.23 10.35
C SER A 105 -2.41 -11.35 9.33
N TYR A 106 -3.12 -12.42 9.62
CA TYR A 106 -3.36 -13.52 8.71
C TYR A 106 -4.85 -13.68 8.49
N HIS A 107 -5.24 -13.95 7.28
CA HIS A 107 -6.59 -14.41 6.95
C HIS A 107 -6.58 -15.52 5.91
N ASP A 108 -7.61 -16.38 5.97
CA ASP A 108 -7.95 -17.36 4.94
C ASP A 108 -9.46 -17.42 4.76
N SER A 109 -9.92 -17.29 3.53
CA SER A 109 -11.33 -17.17 3.16
C SER A 109 -11.87 -18.47 2.60
N GLU A 110 -12.88 -19.05 3.25
CA GLU A 110 -13.66 -20.19 2.76
C GLU A 110 -15.08 -19.77 2.41
N MET A 111 -15.23 -19.09 1.25
CA MET A 111 -16.49 -18.48 0.82
C MET A 111 -17.61 -19.50 0.57
N GLY A 112 -17.28 -20.78 0.40
CA GLY A 112 -18.25 -21.88 0.28
C GLY A 112 -18.76 -22.43 1.62
N SER A 113 -18.11 -22.11 2.73
CA SER A 113 -18.50 -22.54 4.07
C SER A 113 -19.53 -21.58 4.66
N THR A 114 -20.80 -21.80 4.32
CA THR A 114 -21.94 -20.92 4.67
C THR A 114 -22.92 -21.60 5.64
N GLY A 115 -23.78 -20.81 6.29
CA GLY A 115 -24.85 -21.29 7.18
C GLY A 115 -25.76 -20.17 7.63
N ASP A 116 -26.67 -20.45 8.56
CA ASP A 116 -27.64 -19.47 9.06
C ASP A 116 -26.92 -18.27 9.69
N GLY A 117 -27.11 -17.07 9.09
CA GLY A 117 -26.54 -15.80 9.55
C GLY A 117 -25.12 -15.53 9.06
N TYR A 118 -24.52 -16.44 8.25
CA TYR A 118 -23.23 -16.22 7.59
C TYR A 118 -23.25 -16.74 6.15
N GLU A 119 -24.13 -16.20 5.37
CA GLU A 119 -24.36 -16.56 3.95
C GLU A 119 -23.20 -16.14 3.05
N ASN A 120 -22.32 -15.26 3.53
CA ASN A 120 -21.19 -14.73 2.79
C ASN A 120 -19.89 -15.52 3.02
N GLY A 121 -19.96 -16.65 3.74
CA GLY A 121 -18.83 -17.56 3.94
C GLY A 121 -18.20 -17.49 5.32
N THR A 122 -17.05 -18.19 5.43
CA THR A 122 -16.24 -18.25 6.66
C THR A 122 -14.87 -17.66 6.39
N MET A 123 -14.30 -16.95 7.38
CA MET A 123 -12.96 -16.39 7.32
C MET A 123 -12.18 -16.79 8.58
N TYR A 124 -11.04 -17.43 8.40
CA TYR A 124 -10.10 -17.71 9.47
C TYR A 124 -9.17 -16.51 9.64
N ILE A 125 -8.96 -16.05 10.87
CA ILE A 125 -8.18 -14.84 11.13
C ILE A 125 -7.24 -15.03 12.31
N CYS A 126 -6.06 -14.40 12.23
CA CYS A 126 -5.13 -14.24 13.34
C CYS A 126 -4.49 -12.85 13.26
N VAL A 127 -4.59 -12.08 14.33
CA VAL A 127 -3.70 -10.92 14.54
C VAL A 127 -2.55 -11.42 15.37
N PHE A 128 -1.33 -11.15 14.95
CA PHE A 128 -0.17 -11.73 15.60
C PHE A 128 0.91 -10.67 15.85
N SER A 129 1.80 -10.98 16.78
CA SER A 129 3.01 -10.23 17.05
C SER A 129 4.15 -11.16 17.46
N GLY A 130 5.38 -10.67 17.33
CA GLY A 130 6.58 -11.41 17.68
C GLY A 130 7.80 -10.54 17.62
N GLU A 131 8.99 -11.16 17.59
CA GLU A 131 10.27 -10.49 17.55
C GLU A 131 11.22 -11.28 16.64
N PHE A 132 11.87 -10.60 15.69
CA PHE A 132 13.04 -11.10 14.98
C PHE A 132 14.30 -10.65 15.69
N THR A 133 15.25 -11.55 15.81
CA THR A 133 16.54 -11.32 16.51
C THR A 133 17.68 -11.92 15.70
N GLU A 134 18.90 -11.69 16.15
CA GLU A 134 20.11 -12.35 15.62
C GLU A 134 20.28 -12.14 14.10
N LEU A 135 20.03 -10.89 13.61
CA LEU A 135 20.25 -10.55 12.21
C LEU A 135 21.75 -10.65 11.89
N THR A 136 22.15 -11.71 11.18
CA THR A 136 23.53 -12.08 10.95
C THR A 136 23.82 -12.18 9.46
N LYS A 137 24.89 -11.55 9.00
CA LYS A 137 25.32 -11.58 7.60
C LYS A 137 25.85 -12.97 7.22
N ILE A 138 25.38 -13.53 6.12
CA ILE A 138 25.88 -14.76 5.49
C ILE A 138 26.81 -14.41 4.34
N ASN A 139 26.38 -13.49 3.46
CA ASN A 139 27.15 -12.92 2.36
C ASN A 139 26.68 -11.48 2.07
N ASP A 140 27.12 -10.86 0.99
CA ASP A 140 26.82 -9.46 0.72
C ASP A 140 25.33 -9.17 0.46
N HIS A 141 24.58 -10.17 0.05
CA HIS A 141 23.14 -10.03 -0.25
C HIS A 141 22.25 -10.94 0.63
N THR A 142 22.80 -11.72 1.54
CA THR A 142 22.04 -12.69 2.32
C THR A 142 22.31 -12.55 3.80
N TYR A 143 21.25 -12.48 4.58
CA TYR A 143 21.27 -12.46 6.04
C TYR A 143 20.40 -13.58 6.60
N GLN A 144 20.59 -13.90 7.87
CA GLN A 144 19.77 -14.83 8.63
C GLN A 144 19.27 -14.15 9.88
N MET A 145 18.04 -14.41 10.26
CA MET A 145 17.45 -13.94 11.51
C MET A 145 16.64 -15.05 12.18
N LYS A 146 16.37 -14.88 13.48
CA LYS A 146 15.55 -15.82 14.26
C LYS A 146 14.29 -15.16 14.76
N MET A 147 13.20 -15.87 14.61
CA MET A 147 11.91 -15.49 15.16
C MET A 147 11.77 -15.98 16.61
N LYS A 148 11.24 -15.12 17.47
CA LYS A 148 10.90 -15.42 18.86
C LYS A 148 9.52 -14.87 19.20
N ASN A 149 8.89 -15.49 20.19
CA ASN A 149 7.68 -14.97 20.83
C ASN A 149 6.50 -14.73 19.86
N LEU A 150 6.39 -15.51 18.76
CA LEU A 150 5.20 -15.43 17.90
C LEU A 150 3.95 -15.74 18.73
N THR A 151 3.04 -14.82 18.83
CA THR A 151 1.78 -14.93 19.58
C THR A 151 0.63 -14.43 18.74
N CYS A 152 -0.50 -15.14 18.79
CA CYS A 152 -1.74 -14.73 18.17
C CYS A 152 -2.69 -14.15 19.22
N ASP A 153 -3.35 -13.06 18.85
CA ASP A 153 -4.37 -12.44 19.70
C ASP A 153 -5.66 -13.28 19.71
N GLY A 154 -6.32 -13.29 20.85
CA GLY A 154 -7.59 -14.00 21.01
C GLY A 154 -7.42 -15.46 21.42
N THR A 155 -8.52 -16.18 21.42
CA THR A 155 -8.56 -17.62 21.75
C THR A 155 -8.88 -18.39 20.48
N PRO A 156 -8.02 -19.33 20.05
CA PRO A 156 -8.28 -20.16 18.88
C PRO A 156 -9.63 -20.87 18.96
N GLY A 157 -10.37 -20.91 17.86
CA GLY A 157 -11.71 -21.47 17.77
C GLY A 157 -12.84 -20.54 18.26
N THR A 158 -12.53 -19.30 18.66
CA THR A 158 -13.58 -18.30 18.92
C THR A 158 -14.24 -17.90 17.60
N GLU A 159 -15.58 -17.95 17.56
CA GLU A 159 -16.37 -17.61 16.39
C GLU A 159 -17.14 -16.31 16.62
N GLU A 160 -17.24 -15.47 15.60
CA GLU A 160 -18.08 -14.28 15.57
C GLU A 160 -18.66 -14.09 14.17
N ILE A 161 -19.95 -13.71 14.08
CA ILE A 161 -20.59 -13.42 12.78
C ILE A 161 -20.75 -11.91 12.66
N ILE A 162 -20.20 -11.35 11.58
CA ILE A 162 -20.26 -9.92 11.27
C ILE A 162 -20.60 -9.78 9.78
N ASP A 163 -21.66 -9.05 9.46
CA ASP A 163 -22.09 -8.74 8.10
C ASP A 163 -22.25 -9.99 7.21
N GLY A 164 -22.74 -11.09 7.80
CA GLY A 164 -22.98 -12.36 7.10
C GLY A 164 -21.73 -13.18 6.82
N ILE A 165 -20.59 -12.85 7.43
CA ILE A 165 -19.35 -13.63 7.41
C ILE A 165 -19.08 -14.18 8.81
N LYS A 166 -18.76 -15.48 8.89
CA LYS A 166 -18.29 -16.10 10.14
C LYS A 166 -16.78 -16.00 10.26
N TYR A 167 -16.30 -15.26 11.24
CA TYR A 167 -14.88 -15.14 11.58
C TYR A 167 -14.50 -16.17 12.62
N ILE A 168 -13.43 -16.90 12.38
CA ILE A 168 -12.88 -17.93 13.30
C ILE A 168 -11.45 -17.54 13.63
N SER A 169 -11.15 -17.32 14.92
CA SER A 169 -9.78 -17.06 15.37
C SER A 169 -8.93 -18.34 15.26
N VAL A 170 -7.75 -18.23 14.67
CA VAL A 170 -6.76 -19.32 14.59
C VAL A 170 -5.45 -18.94 15.28
N SER A 171 -4.57 -19.93 15.50
CA SER A 171 -3.26 -19.73 16.15
C SER A 171 -2.08 -20.01 15.22
N GLU A 172 -2.33 -20.42 14.00
CA GLU A 172 -1.31 -20.65 12.98
C GLU A 172 -1.26 -19.46 12.05
N VAL A 173 -0.04 -19.03 11.67
CA VAL A 173 0.22 -17.95 10.74
C VAL A 173 0.93 -18.55 9.54
N TYR A 174 0.21 -18.68 8.42
CA TYR A 174 0.74 -19.29 7.21
C TYR A 174 1.91 -18.45 6.66
N GLY A 175 3.02 -19.11 6.39
CA GLY A 175 4.29 -18.47 6.00
C GLY A 175 5.31 -18.34 7.13
N LEU A 176 4.87 -18.24 8.39
CA LEU A 176 5.75 -18.13 9.55
C LEU A 176 5.86 -19.43 10.36
N GLU A 177 5.10 -20.46 10.03
CA GLU A 177 5.12 -21.75 10.71
C GLU A 177 6.32 -22.63 10.31
N GLY A 178 6.56 -23.67 11.08
CA GLY A 178 7.51 -24.76 10.79
C GLY A 178 8.97 -24.48 11.14
N THR A 179 9.36 -23.22 11.35
CA THR A 179 10.74 -22.85 11.69
C THR A 179 10.79 -21.62 12.59
N ASP A 180 11.90 -21.45 13.28
CA ASP A 180 12.27 -20.21 13.96
C ASP A 180 13.36 -19.42 13.20
N THR A 181 13.87 -19.95 12.08
CA THR A 181 15.02 -19.39 11.37
C THR A 181 14.62 -19.00 9.95
N PHE A 182 14.83 -17.73 9.62
CA PHE A 182 14.50 -17.13 8.33
C PHE A 182 15.74 -16.54 7.67
N LYS A 183 15.77 -16.57 6.33
CA LYS A 183 16.74 -15.81 5.56
C LYS A 183 16.14 -14.52 5.02
N VAL A 184 16.97 -13.50 4.91
CA VAL A 184 16.67 -12.26 4.21
C VAL A 184 17.57 -12.17 3.01
N TYR A 185 16.99 -12.08 1.82
CA TYR A 185 17.72 -11.82 0.59
C TYR A 185 17.46 -10.37 0.16
N LEU A 186 18.52 -9.67 -0.19
CA LEU A 186 18.49 -8.25 -0.55
C LEU A 186 18.43 -8.04 -2.06
N PRO A 187 18.02 -6.85 -2.52
CA PRO A 187 18.17 -6.45 -3.92
C PRO A 187 19.59 -6.72 -4.42
N GLY A 188 19.69 -7.17 -5.68
CA GLY A 188 20.96 -7.61 -6.28
C GLY A 188 21.28 -9.10 -6.08
N THR A 189 20.56 -9.84 -5.25
CA THR A 189 20.69 -11.31 -5.18
C THR A 189 20.33 -11.92 -6.53
N PRO A 190 21.20 -12.75 -7.16
CA PRO A 190 20.82 -13.49 -8.37
C PRO A 190 19.59 -14.38 -8.11
N VAL A 191 18.58 -14.35 -8.96
CA VAL A 191 17.38 -15.20 -8.81
C VAL A 191 17.71 -16.68 -8.84
N ASN A 192 18.80 -17.06 -9.52
CA ASN A 192 19.30 -18.44 -9.57
C ASN A 192 19.88 -18.95 -8.23
N ASP A 193 20.10 -18.06 -7.25
CA ASP A 193 20.52 -18.41 -5.89
C ASP A 193 19.33 -18.84 -5.02
N LEU A 194 18.10 -18.61 -5.50
CA LEU A 194 16.86 -19.04 -4.87
C LEU A 194 16.43 -20.42 -5.41
N SER A 195 15.72 -21.21 -4.60
CA SER A 195 15.05 -22.39 -5.15
C SER A 195 13.86 -21.97 -6.03
N GLU A 196 13.50 -22.83 -6.99
CA GLU A 196 12.35 -22.58 -7.88
C GLU A 196 11.06 -22.35 -7.08
N GLU A 197 10.86 -23.08 -5.98
CA GLU A 197 9.69 -22.96 -5.13
C GLU A 197 9.64 -21.60 -4.42
N VAL A 198 10.78 -21.11 -3.92
CA VAL A 198 10.86 -19.79 -3.28
C VAL A 198 10.63 -18.68 -4.32
N TYR A 199 11.26 -18.77 -5.48
CA TYR A 199 11.11 -17.77 -6.52
C TYR A 199 9.67 -17.70 -7.06
N PHE A 200 8.99 -18.84 -7.15
CA PHE A 200 7.58 -18.89 -7.56
C PHE A 200 6.68 -17.96 -6.72
N TRP A 201 6.92 -17.84 -5.42
CA TRP A 201 6.13 -16.99 -4.54
C TRP A 201 6.38 -15.49 -4.71
N VAL A 202 7.59 -15.10 -5.13
CA VAL A 202 8.01 -13.70 -5.15
C VAL A 202 8.18 -13.11 -6.56
N GLN A 203 8.15 -13.94 -7.62
CA GLN A 203 8.47 -13.53 -8.97
C GLN A 203 7.63 -12.36 -9.47
N TRP A 204 6.33 -12.38 -9.22
CA TRP A 204 5.42 -11.35 -9.69
C TRP A 204 5.72 -9.97 -9.06
N ALA A 205 6.06 -9.93 -7.76
CA ALA A 205 6.44 -8.70 -7.07
C ALA A 205 7.83 -8.22 -7.54
N ASN A 206 8.71 -9.15 -7.88
CA ASN A 206 10.04 -8.84 -8.43
C ASN A 206 9.96 -8.30 -9.86
N GLU A 207 9.01 -8.79 -10.67
CA GLU A 207 8.81 -8.38 -12.07
C GLU A 207 8.06 -7.05 -12.20
N ASP A 208 7.14 -6.74 -11.29
CA ASP A 208 6.33 -5.51 -11.31
C ASP A 208 7.17 -4.23 -11.09
N SER A 209 8.40 -4.40 -10.60
CA SER A 209 9.32 -3.29 -10.32
C SER A 209 10.09 -2.76 -11.55
N GLY A 210 9.89 -3.29 -12.79
CA GLY A 210 10.58 -2.80 -13.97
C GLY A 210 10.55 -3.69 -15.22
N GLU A 211 11.19 -3.26 -16.28
CA GLU A 211 11.14 -3.86 -17.60
C GLU A 211 11.89 -5.23 -17.70
N GLY A 212 11.16 -6.32 -17.89
CA GLY A 212 11.66 -7.64 -18.27
C GLY A 212 11.92 -8.61 -17.10
N THR A 213 12.27 -9.87 -17.43
CA THR A 213 12.72 -10.87 -16.46
C THR A 213 13.99 -10.37 -15.77
N GLN A 214 13.91 -10.16 -14.47
CA GLN A 214 15.02 -9.67 -13.67
C GLN A 214 15.96 -10.84 -13.35
N ASP A 215 17.24 -10.73 -13.70
CA ASP A 215 18.25 -11.74 -13.30
C ASP A 215 18.59 -11.68 -11.80
N THR A 216 18.19 -10.60 -11.14
CA THR A 216 18.42 -10.36 -9.72
C THR A 216 17.16 -9.88 -9.04
N LEU A 217 17.08 -10.05 -7.71
CA LEU A 217 16.03 -9.45 -6.90
C LEU A 217 16.13 -7.91 -6.94
N THR A 218 14.97 -7.29 -7.04
CA THR A 218 14.79 -5.81 -6.99
C THR A 218 14.25 -5.33 -5.65
N ILE A 219 13.65 -6.25 -4.89
CA ILE A 219 13.07 -6.04 -3.56
C ILE A 219 13.74 -6.96 -2.53
N PRO A 220 13.80 -6.58 -1.26
CA PRO A 220 14.16 -7.53 -0.20
C PRO A 220 13.03 -8.56 -0.02
N ILE A 221 13.41 -9.81 0.24
CA ILE A 221 12.48 -10.89 0.57
C ILE A 221 12.87 -11.60 1.85
N ILE A 222 11.88 -12.14 2.56
CA ILE A 222 12.09 -13.05 3.70
C ILE A 222 11.75 -14.47 3.25
N VAL A 223 12.59 -15.43 3.59
CA VAL A 223 12.43 -16.83 3.17
C VAL A 223 12.35 -17.75 4.37
N ASN A 224 11.26 -18.50 4.43
CA ASN A 224 11.12 -19.68 5.26
C ASN A 224 11.70 -20.88 4.47
N GLU A 225 12.94 -21.25 4.73
CA GLU A 225 13.62 -22.30 3.96
C GLU A 225 13.09 -23.70 4.23
N GLU A 226 12.54 -23.95 5.43
CA GLU A 226 11.98 -25.25 5.77
C GLU A 226 10.74 -25.55 4.93
N MET A 227 9.86 -24.55 4.78
CA MET A 227 8.60 -24.65 4.03
C MET A 227 8.74 -24.25 2.57
N LYS A 228 9.89 -23.70 2.15
CA LYS A 228 10.12 -23.14 0.81
C LYS A 228 9.17 -21.98 0.45
N TYR A 229 8.86 -21.14 1.43
CA TYR A 229 8.03 -19.96 1.23
C TYR A 229 8.87 -18.71 1.05
N GLY A 230 8.57 -17.96 0.00
CA GLY A 230 9.11 -16.63 -0.25
C GLY A 230 8.09 -15.55 0.12
N ILE A 231 8.43 -14.72 1.08
CA ILE A 231 7.62 -13.59 1.55
C ILE A 231 8.21 -12.34 0.87
N TYR A 232 7.44 -11.72 -0.02
CA TYR A 232 7.90 -10.54 -0.73
C TYR A 232 7.64 -9.25 0.06
N SER A 233 8.22 -8.15 -0.39
CA SER A 233 8.06 -6.87 0.30
C SER A 233 7.65 -5.75 -0.65
N PHE A 234 7.04 -4.72 -0.05
CA PHE A 234 6.79 -3.42 -0.66
C PHE A 234 7.41 -2.33 0.20
N GLU A 235 7.89 -1.26 -0.42
CA GLU A 235 8.26 -0.08 0.35
C GLU A 235 7.02 0.48 1.07
N ARG A 236 7.17 0.74 2.35
CA ARG A 236 6.11 1.38 3.15
C ARG A 236 5.94 2.81 2.68
N SER A 237 4.74 3.15 2.29
CA SER A 237 4.40 4.54 2.01
C SER A 237 4.64 5.39 3.26
N THR A 238 5.30 6.51 3.08
CA THR A 238 5.37 7.50 4.16
C THR A 238 3.99 8.06 4.46
N PRO A 239 3.71 8.54 5.67
CA PRO A 239 2.44 9.20 5.97
C PRO A 239 2.10 10.34 5.02
N TYR A 240 3.12 11.02 4.47
CA TYR A 240 2.96 12.03 3.44
C TYR A 240 2.46 11.44 2.12
N GLU A 241 3.08 10.35 1.65
CA GLU A 241 2.68 9.66 0.40
C GLU A 241 1.29 9.06 0.53
N GLU A 242 0.97 8.45 1.67
CA GLU A 242 -0.37 7.93 1.96
C GLU A 242 -1.41 9.05 1.92
N ALA A 243 -1.15 10.17 2.59
CA ALA A 243 -2.03 11.34 2.56
C ALA A 243 -2.20 11.92 1.15
N ARG A 244 -1.14 11.94 0.34
CA ARG A 244 -1.18 12.34 -1.07
C ARG A 244 -2.03 11.41 -1.91
N GLY A 245 -1.91 10.10 -1.71
CA GLY A 245 -2.75 9.08 -2.36
C GLY A 245 -4.24 9.26 -2.05
N ILE A 246 -4.57 9.41 -0.76
CA ILE A 246 -5.94 9.71 -0.29
C ILE A 246 -6.47 10.97 -0.97
N PHE A 247 -5.71 12.06 -0.95
CA PHE A 247 -6.11 13.32 -1.54
C PHE A 247 -6.36 13.20 -3.04
N THR A 248 -5.46 12.53 -3.76
CA THR A 248 -5.59 12.31 -5.21
C THR A 248 -6.87 11.54 -5.54
N SER A 249 -7.16 10.45 -4.81
CA SER A 249 -8.39 9.67 -4.98
C SER A 249 -9.66 10.49 -4.70
N CYS A 250 -9.66 11.26 -3.60
CA CYS A 250 -10.78 12.14 -3.28
C CYS A 250 -10.96 13.23 -4.34
N LYS A 251 -9.85 13.80 -4.84
CA LYS A 251 -9.90 14.83 -5.88
C LYS A 251 -10.51 14.31 -7.18
N VAL A 252 -10.24 13.09 -7.59
CA VAL A 252 -10.89 12.46 -8.76
C VAL A 252 -12.41 12.44 -8.58
N SER A 253 -12.90 12.02 -7.41
CA SER A 253 -14.33 11.98 -7.10
C SER A 253 -14.95 13.37 -7.01
N TYR A 254 -14.24 14.32 -6.42
CA TYR A 254 -14.64 15.73 -6.33
C TYR A 254 -14.76 16.38 -7.71
N ASP A 255 -13.74 16.20 -8.56
CA ASP A 255 -13.72 16.74 -9.91
C ASP A 255 -14.82 16.11 -10.78
N ALA A 256 -15.10 14.82 -10.63
CA ALA A 256 -16.21 14.16 -11.31
C ALA A 256 -17.58 14.77 -10.94
N ALA A 257 -17.83 15.02 -9.64
CA ALA A 257 -19.04 15.68 -9.18
C ALA A 257 -19.13 17.13 -9.69
N SER A 258 -18.00 17.86 -9.74
CA SER A 258 -17.91 19.20 -10.30
C SER A 258 -18.24 19.24 -11.80
N GLU A 259 -17.77 18.26 -12.58
CA GLU A 259 -18.09 18.14 -14.00
C GLU A 259 -19.58 17.81 -14.23
N GLU A 260 -20.21 17.00 -13.37
CA GLU A 260 -21.64 16.73 -13.41
C GLU A 260 -22.45 17.98 -13.01
N LEU A 261 -21.98 18.74 -12.04
CA LEU A 261 -22.60 20.02 -11.67
C LEU A 261 -22.67 21.00 -12.87
N LYS A 262 -21.59 21.11 -13.65
CA LYS A 262 -21.55 21.96 -14.85
C LYS A 262 -22.56 21.56 -15.94
N LYS A 263 -22.93 20.27 -15.98
CA LYS A 263 -23.91 19.73 -16.94
C LYS A 263 -25.34 19.78 -16.41
N ALA A 264 -25.52 19.95 -15.11
CA ALA A 264 -26.85 19.96 -14.48
C ALA A 264 -27.66 21.18 -14.92
N THR A 265 -28.93 20.93 -15.24
CA THR A 265 -29.87 21.97 -15.72
C THR A 265 -31.04 22.19 -14.78
N ILE A 266 -31.17 21.37 -13.74
CA ILE A 266 -32.22 21.46 -12.72
C ILE A 266 -31.59 21.59 -11.33
N GLN A 267 -32.21 22.43 -10.49
CA GLN A 267 -31.65 22.80 -9.18
C GLN A 267 -31.38 21.57 -8.31
N SER A 268 -32.30 20.61 -8.20
CA SER A 268 -32.11 19.43 -7.36
C SER A 268 -30.86 18.62 -7.75
N ARG A 269 -30.56 18.52 -9.05
CA ARG A 269 -29.35 17.84 -9.51
C ARG A 269 -28.08 18.65 -9.19
N MET A 270 -28.16 19.97 -9.24
CA MET A 270 -27.07 20.85 -8.81
C MET A 270 -26.79 20.70 -7.31
N ASP A 271 -27.87 20.67 -6.50
CA ASP A 271 -27.78 20.45 -5.05
C ASP A 271 -27.15 19.09 -4.71
N ASP A 272 -27.57 18.02 -5.40
CA ASP A 272 -27.00 16.68 -5.23
C ASP A 272 -25.48 16.66 -5.53
N CYS A 273 -25.06 17.31 -6.62
CA CYS A 273 -23.64 17.39 -6.97
C CYS A 273 -22.84 18.18 -5.95
N ALA A 274 -23.36 19.32 -5.48
CA ALA A 274 -22.72 20.14 -4.46
C ALA A 274 -22.58 19.38 -3.13
N MET A 275 -23.61 18.66 -2.73
CA MET A 275 -23.56 17.80 -1.53
C MET A 275 -22.53 16.68 -1.69
N GLN A 276 -22.47 16.03 -2.84
CA GLN A 276 -21.44 15.03 -3.12
C GLN A 276 -20.01 15.59 -3.02
N MET A 277 -19.77 16.80 -3.55
CA MET A 277 -18.48 17.48 -3.42
C MET A 277 -18.15 17.75 -1.94
N TYR A 278 -19.13 18.20 -1.16
CA TYR A 278 -18.99 18.43 0.28
C TYR A 278 -18.65 17.14 1.02
N ASP A 279 -19.40 16.05 0.82
CA ASP A 279 -19.20 14.77 1.49
C ASP A 279 -17.83 14.16 1.17
N VAL A 280 -17.41 14.22 -0.11
CA VAL A 280 -16.08 13.74 -0.55
C VAL A 280 -14.98 14.56 0.13
N SER A 281 -15.10 15.89 0.19
CA SER A 281 -14.09 16.75 0.82
C SER A 281 -14.00 16.53 2.33
N ASP A 282 -15.13 16.36 3.02
CA ASP A 282 -15.17 16.08 4.47
C ASP A 282 -14.59 14.69 4.81
N SER A 283 -14.93 13.66 4.02
CA SER A 283 -14.33 12.34 4.13
C SER A 283 -12.81 12.38 3.93
N CYS A 284 -12.33 13.13 2.93
CA CYS A 284 -10.92 13.34 2.66
C CYS A 284 -10.22 13.98 3.87
N LEU A 285 -10.80 15.06 4.39
CA LEU A 285 -10.27 15.77 5.55
C LEU A 285 -10.10 14.83 6.76
N ASN A 286 -11.13 14.03 7.06
CA ASN A 286 -11.13 13.14 8.20
C ASN A 286 -10.06 12.06 8.10
N LYS A 287 -9.82 11.49 6.91
CA LYS A 287 -8.75 10.51 6.68
C LYS A 287 -7.37 11.13 6.87
N ILE A 288 -7.11 12.28 6.25
CA ILE A 288 -5.82 12.99 6.36
C ILE A 288 -5.59 13.49 7.79
N TRP A 289 -6.63 13.96 8.48
CA TRP A 289 -6.54 14.37 9.87
C TRP A 289 -6.07 13.23 10.80
N ASN A 290 -6.53 12.00 10.56
CA ASN A 290 -6.07 10.85 11.31
C ASN A 290 -4.57 10.58 11.07
N LEU A 291 -4.09 10.68 9.83
CA LEU A 291 -2.66 10.55 9.54
C LEU A 291 -1.84 11.62 10.28
N VAL A 292 -2.26 12.88 10.25
CA VAL A 292 -1.61 13.96 10.99
C VAL A 292 -1.58 13.66 12.49
N LYS A 293 -2.71 13.22 13.05
CA LYS A 293 -2.83 12.92 14.48
C LYS A 293 -1.86 11.84 14.96
N TYR A 294 -1.64 10.80 14.15
CA TYR A 294 -0.83 9.65 14.54
C TYR A 294 0.65 9.76 14.13
N ASN A 295 0.97 10.70 13.24
CA ASN A 295 2.31 10.82 12.65
C ASN A 295 3.00 12.16 12.94
N THR A 296 2.48 12.94 13.89
CA THR A 296 3.14 14.17 14.37
C THR A 296 3.38 14.08 15.87
N SER A 297 4.38 14.84 16.38
CA SER A 297 4.60 14.93 17.82
C SER A 297 3.39 15.57 18.55
N GLU A 298 3.23 15.26 19.83
CA GLU A 298 2.12 15.81 20.64
C GLU A 298 2.13 17.35 20.63
N GLU A 299 3.31 17.97 20.72
CA GLU A 299 3.46 19.42 20.67
C GLU A 299 2.99 19.98 19.33
N LYS A 300 3.49 19.42 18.22
CA LYS A 300 3.10 19.84 16.87
C LYS A 300 1.62 19.59 16.61
N PHE A 301 1.10 18.44 17.05
CA PHE A 301 -0.33 18.16 16.91
C PHE A 301 -1.21 19.16 17.64
N ASN A 302 -0.83 19.60 18.84
CA ASN A 302 -1.58 20.62 19.61
C ASN A 302 -1.60 21.98 18.88
N GLU A 303 -0.53 22.38 18.22
CA GLU A 303 -0.49 23.57 17.35
C GLU A 303 -1.48 23.41 16.18
N ILE A 304 -1.39 22.29 15.45
CA ILE A 304 -2.26 22.01 14.30
C ILE A 304 -3.72 21.92 14.73
N LEU A 305 -4.02 21.36 15.91
CA LEU A 305 -5.36 21.27 16.47
C LEU A 305 -5.95 22.65 16.77
N ALA A 306 -5.14 23.60 17.28
CA ALA A 306 -5.58 24.97 17.51
C ALA A 306 -5.92 25.66 16.18
N GLU A 307 -5.09 25.49 15.14
CA GLU A 307 -5.37 25.97 13.79
C GLU A 307 -6.62 25.32 13.19
N GLN A 308 -6.82 24.01 13.39
CA GLN A 308 -7.97 23.28 12.87
C GLN A 308 -9.29 23.81 13.45
N ARG A 309 -9.31 24.07 14.74
CA ARG A 309 -10.50 24.64 15.41
C ARG A 309 -10.85 26.03 14.87
N LYS A 310 -9.84 26.87 14.63
CA LYS A 310 -10.05 28.18 14.03
C LYS A 310 -10.57 28.06 12.60
N TRP A 311 -9.94 27.18 11.79
CA TRP A 311 -10.34 26.94 10.40
C TRP A 311 -11.79 26.40 10.31
N ILE A 312 -12.24 25.53 11.22
CA ILE A 312 -13.63 25.05 11.26
C ILE A 312 -14.57 26.25 11.42
N ALA A 313 -14.29 27.14 12.38
CA ALA A 313 -15.11 28.34 12.61
C ALA A 313 -15.12 29.26 11.37
N ASP A 314 -13.97 29.46 10.75
CA ASP A 314 -13.85 30.30 9.53
C ASP A 314 -14.63 29.67 8.36
N LYS A 315 -14.57 28.32 8.17
CA LYS A 315 -15.33 27.58 7.13
C LYS A 315 -16.83 27.71 7.33
N GLU A 316 -17.30 27.49 8.57
CA GLU A 316 -18.72 27.63 8.93
C GLU A 316 -19.22 29.05 8.75
N ALA A 317 -18.41 30.05 9.10
CA ALA A 317 -18.75 31.46 8.88
C ALA A 317 -18.89 31.77 7.39
N ALA A 318 -17.98 31.28 6.54
CA ALA A 318 -18.06 31.47 5.09
C ALA A 318 -19.33 30.84 4.49
N GLY A 319 -19.70 29.63 4.89
CA GLY A 319 -20.95 29.00 4.45
C GLY A 319 -22.20 29.77 4.90
N ASN A 320 -22.21 30.25 6.14
CA ASN A 320 -23.32 31.03 6.69
C ASN A 320 -23.46 32.41 6.02
N GLU A 321 -22.36 33.07 5.69
CA GLU A 321 -22.37 34.33 4.96
C GLU A 321 -23.09 34.22 3.61
N ILE A 322 -22.88 33.13 2.87
CA ILE A 322 -23.59 32.85 1.62
C ILE A 322 -25.10 32.71 1.87
N LEU A 323 -25.50 32.02 2.94
CA LEU A 323 -26.91 31.83 3.29
C LEU A 323 -27.59 33.14 3.73
N GLU A 324 -26.85 34.06 4.37
CA GLU A 324 -27.37 35.35 4.82
C GLU A 324 -27.49 36.36 3.67
N GLN A 325 -26.60 36.28 2.66
CA GLN A 325 -26.57 37.20 1.54
C GLN A 325 -27.47 36.80 0.37
N ASN A 326 -27.93 35.55 0.32
CA ASN A 326 -28.68 34.97 -0.79
C ASN A 326 -29.96 34.25 -0.31
N ASP A 327 -31.14 34.83 -0.62
CA ASP A 327 -32.44 34.21 -0.35
C ASP A 327 -32.91 33.26 -1.45
N GLY A 328 -32.09 33.04 -2.49
CA GLY A 328 -32.43 32.23 -3.66
C GLY A 328 -32.36 30.73 -3.40
N SER A 329 -32.94 29.94 -4.30
CA SER A 329 -32.93 28.45 -4.23
C SER A 329 -31.52 27.87 -4.38
N SER A 330 -30.51 28.65 -4.83
CA SER A 330 -29.11 28.20 -4.95
C SER A 330 -28.30 28.44 -3.70
N ALA A 331 -28.80 29.18 -2.69
CA ALA A 331 -28.01 29.55 -1.51
C ALA A 331 -27.40 28.35 -0.78
N GLN A 332 -28.19 27.28 -0.61
CA GLN A 332 -27.72 26.07 0.04
C GLN A 332 -26.63 25.37 -0.79
N MET A 333 -26.79 25.28 -2.09
CA MET A 333 -25.82 24.74 -3.03
C MET A 333 -24.52 25.56 -2.95
N ASP A 334 -24.61 26.88 -3.06
CA ASP A 334 -23.44 27.78 -3.05
C ASP A 334 -22.69 27.70 -1.71
N SER A 335 -23.41 27.58 -0.58
CA SER A 335 -22.83 27.34 0.75
C SER A 335 -22.08 26.00 0.84
N CYS A 336 -22.66 24.92 0.29
CA CYS A 336 -21.97 23.61 0.23
C CYS A 336 -20.69 23.68 -0.61
N LEU A 337 -20.74 24.37 -1.77
CA LEU A 337 -19.59 24.48 -2.67
C LEU A 337 -18.43 25.23 -2.04
N ILE A 338 -18.68 26.38 -1.40
CA ILE A 338 -17.59 27.13 -0.73
C ILE A 338 -16.99 26.34 0.44
N MET A 339 -17.82 25.65 1.22
CA MET A 339 -17.32 24.82 2.31
C MET A 339 -16.51 23.62 1.79
N ALA A 340 -16.91 23.01 0.68
CA ALA A 340 -16.18 21.92 0.04
C ALA A 340 -14.82 22.37 -0.51
N GLU A 341 -14.76 23.53 -1.17
CA GLU A 341 -13.52 24.12 -1.68
C GLU A 341 -12.53 24.39 -0.55
N LEU A 342 -12.97 25.11 0.50
CA LEU A 342 -12.14 25.39 1.68
C LEU A 342 -11.65 24.11 2.36
N THR A 343 -12.44 23.03 2.32
CA THR A 343 -12.07 21.74 2.89
C THR A 343 -10.98 21.07 2.07
N MET A 344 -11.04 21.09 0.74
CA MET A 344 -9.97 20.56 -0.12
C MET A 344 -8.66 21.33 0.06
N GLU A 345 -8.72 22.67 0.14
CA GLU A 345 -7.54 23.50 0.46
C GLU A 345 -6.94 23.15 1.83
N ARG A 346 -7.80 22.90 2.83
CA ARG A 346 -7.33 22.48 4.15
C ARG A 346 -6.66 21.12 4.13
N CYS A 347 -7.15 20.18 3.33
CA CYS A 347 -6.51 18.87 3.13
C CYS A 347 -5.06 19.05 2.62
N GLU A 348 -4.83 19.87 1.61
CA GLU A 348 -3.47 20.13 1.10
C GLU A 348 -2.55 20.72 2.18
N LYS A 349 -3.08 21.67 2.98
CA LYS A 349 -2.31 22.24 4.09
C LYS A 349 -1.95 21.17 5.15
N LEU A 350 -2.88 20.29 5.50
CA LEU A 350 -2.66 19.21 6.47
C LEU A 350 -1.60 18.22 5.98
N ILE A 351 -1.60 17.87 4.69
CA ILE A 351 -0.57 17.03 4.07
C ILE A 351 0.82 17.65 4.23
N GLY A 352 0.92 18.98 4.13
CA GLY A 352 2.20 19.68 4.30
C GLY A 352 2.86 19.42 5.65
N TYR A 353 2.11 19.21 6.73
CA TYR A 353 2.66 18.90 8.04
C TYR A 353 3.29 17.50 8.14
N LEU A 354 2.90 16.58 7.25
CA LEU A 354 3.47 15.22 7.20
C LEU A 354 4.79 15.14 6.43
N ASN A 355 5.15 16.20 5.69
CA ASN A 355 6.42 16.29 4.95
C ASN A 355 7.55 16.90 5.79
N GLU A 356 7.27 17.40 6.98
CA GLU A 356 8.28 17.91 7.88
C GLU A 356 9.04 16.73 8.53
N PRO A 357 10.39 16.69 8.51
CA PRO A 357 11.13 15.63 9.19
C PRO A 357 10.76 15.66 10.68
N VAL A 358 10.35 14.50 11.20
CA VAL A 358 10.14 14.34 12.65
C VAL A 358 11.50 14.55 13.32
N THR A 359 11.74 15.74 13.85
CA THR A 359 12.90 15.99 14.71
C THR A 359 12.64 15.27 16.01
N CYS A 360 13.18 14.04 16.15
CA CYS A 360 13.27 13.42 17.47
C CYS A 360 14.12 14.29 18.39
N PRO A 361 13.66 14.57 19.61
CA PRO A 361 14.40 15.32 20.61
C PRO A 361 15.67 14.60 21.09
#